data_6dcf4b5db170d7138066d2327b0d6502
#
_entry.id   6dcf4b5db170d7138066d2327b0d6502
#
_cell.length_a   1.000
_cell.length_b   1.000
_cell.length_c   1.000
_cell.angle_alpha   90.00
_cell.angle_beta   90.00
_cell.angle_gamma   90.00
#
_symmetry.space_group_name_H-M   'P 1'
#
loop_
_entity.id
_entity.type
_entity.pdbx_description
1 polymer ?
#
loop_
_entity_poly.entity_id
_entity_poly.type
_entity_poly.pdbx_seq_one_letter_code
_entity_poly.pdbx_strand_id
1 'polypeptide(L)'
;MKIRGFAVAMALAGCLLPACAETVDGAWSFETPEDVAASPEDWRPVDPERLFIFETNKGRILIEAFPEVAPNHVAHFSAIIRSGDYDGTSFHRVIEDFMAQGGDIFALKGRPSAEPNVKGEFTFRRDVMKMPLEATIGPDDSAKHGYYNGLPIQTQPSFFAEMSVDGLVESSVPHCASIVSTARTDDPNSANGQFFLMRGYSPHLDRLYTSWGRVIEGQDVVMSIKPGSPQSNGSVTNPDILTAAKIAADLPEAERPRAYVLRTDTAGFKDALEAKGELNICDLAPVPAIILD
;
A
#
# COMPACT_ATOMS: atom_id res chain seq x y z
N MET A 1 -49.00 -62.61 29.33
CA MET A 1 -47.74 -62.10 29.80
C MET A 1 -47.34 -60.91 28.85
N LYS A 2 -47.59 -59.70 29.31
CA LYS A 2 -47.42 -58.50 28.49
C LYS A 2 -46.03 -57.85 28.77
N ILE A 3 -45.17 -57.78 27.75
CA ILE A 3 -43.90 -57.10 27.87
C ILE A 3 -44.10 -55.73 27.32
N ARG A 4 -43.87 -54.71 28.16
CA ARG A 4 -43.85 -53.27 27.80
C ARG A 4 -42.47 -52.89 27.25
N GLY A 5 -42.47 -52.45 26.01
CA GLY A 5 -41.26 -51.81 25.43
C GLY A 5 -41.14 -50.37 25.90
N PHE A 6 -39.97 -50.04 26.42
CA PHE A 6 -39.51 -48.61 26.69
C PHE A 6 -38.92 -48.02 25.41
N ALA A 7 -39.53 -46.96 24.94
CA ALA A 7 -38.94 -46.14 23.89
C ALA A 7 -38.02 -45.11 24.54
N VAL A 8 -36.73 -45.18 24.25
CA VAL A 8 -35.75 -44.15 24.61
C VAL A 8 -35.72 -43.12 23.48
N ALA A 9 -36.20 -41.93 23.79
CA ALA A 9 -36.04 -40.77 22.89
C ALA A 9 -34.62 -40.25 23.00
N MET A 10 -33.87 -40.39 21.93
CA MET A 10 -32.52 -39.80 21.78
C MET A 10 -32.66 -38.38 21.27
N ALA A 11 -32.43 -37.39 22.13
CA ALA A 11 -32.35 -35.98 21.75
C ALA A 11 -31.03 -35.75 21.02
N LEU A 12 -31.09 -35.50 19.73
CA LEU A 12 -29.97 -34.99 18.94
C LEU A 12 -29.78 -33.51 19.30
N ALA A 13 -28.77 -33.22 20.13
CA ALA A 13 -28.25 -31.90 20.30
C ALA A 13 -27.42 -31.55 19.03
N GLY A 14 -28.01 -30.77 18.14
CA GLY A 14 -27.27 -30.18 17.01
C GLY A 14 -26.31 -29.14 17.53
N CYS A 15 -25.01 -29.47 17.56
CA CYS A 15 -23.95 -28.46 17.62
C CYS A 15 -23.98 -27.72 16.30
N LEU A 16 -24.42 -26.48 16.36
CA LEU A 16 -24.09 -25.47 15.32
C LEU A 16 -22.63 -25.17 15.48
N LEU A 17 -21.80 -25.80 14.64
CA LEU A 17 -20.42 -25.37 14.43
C LEU A 17 -20.48 -24.03 13.68
N PRO A 18 -19.72 -23.01 14.11
CA PRO A 18 -19.54 -21.83 13.29
C PRO A 18 -18.95 -22.25 11.95
N ALA A 19 -19.51 -21.74 10.87
CA ALA A 19 -18.98 -21.94 9.54
C ALA A 19 -17.51 -21.51 9.54
N CYS A 20 -16.62 -22.48 9.27
CA CYS A 20 -15.23 -22.17 8.95
C CYS A 20 -15.25 -21.30 7.70
N ALA A 21 -14.89 -20.04 7.82
CA ALA A 21 -14.56 -19.22 6.68
C ALA A 21 -13.38 -19.90 5.97
N GLU A 22 -13.59 -20.28 4.73
CA GLU A 22 -12.51 -20.79 3.89
C GLU A 22 -11.45 -19.69 3.77
N THR A 23 -10.26 -20.00 4.27
CA THR A 23 -9.07 -19.14 4.09
C THR A 23 -8.75 -19.04 2.60
N VAL A 24 -9.03 -17.89 2.03
CA VAL A 24 -8.40 -17.49 0.76
C VAL A 24 -6.89 -17.50 1.02
N ASP A 25 -6.10 -18.03 0.08
CA ASP A 25 -4.64 -18.10 0.11
C ASP A 25 -4.04 -16.69 0.27
N GLY A 26 -4.00 -16.20 1.48
CA GLY A 26 -3.52 -14.88 1.88
C GLY A 26 -3.30 -14.88 3.39
N ALA A 27 -2.20 -14.38 3.77
CA ALA A 27 -1.58 -14.43 5.06
C ALA A 27 -2.39 -13.94 6.26
N TRP A 28 -3.50 -13.25 6.08
CA TRP A 28 -4.18 -12.49 7.13
C TRP A 28 -5.68 -12.80 7.14
N SER A 29 -6.22 -13.12 8.32
CA SER A 29 -7.65 -13.38 8.54
C SER A 29 -8.41 -12.18 9.14
N PHE A 30 -7.90 -10.95 9.00
CA PHE A 30 -8.40 -9.75 9.64
C PHE A 30 -8.87 -8.76 8.59
N GLU A 31 -10.15 -8.74 8.22
CA GLU A 31 -10.62 -7.88 7.15
C GLU A 31 -12.03 -7.29 7.37
N THR A 32 -12.53 -7.29 8.60
CA THR A 32 -13.87 -6.75 8.87
C THR A 32 -13.84 -5.55 9.83
N PRO A 33 -14.80 -4.61 9.74
CA PRO A 33 -14.93 -3.51 10.69
C PRO A 33 -15.02 -3.94 12.15
N GLU A 34 -15.56 -5.13 12.40
CA GLU A 34 -15.66 -5.75 13.72
C GLU A 34 -14.28 -6.04 14.31
N ASP A 35 -13.28 -6.36 13.47
CA ASP A 35 -11.92 -6.66 13.94
C ASP A 35 -11.25 -5.43 14.56
N VAL A 36 -11.49 -4.23 14.01
CA VAL A 36 -11.00 -2.97 14.62
C VAL A 36 -11.63 -2.73 15.99
N ALA A 37 -12.93 -3.04 16.14
CA ALA A 37 -13.64 -2.86 17.41
C ALA A 37 -13.26 -3.93 18.44
N ALA A 38 -12.94 -5.15 17.98
CA ALA A 38 -12.57 -6.27 18.86
C ALA A 38 -11.13 -6.14 19.38
N SER A 39 -10.20 -5.63 18.58
CA SER A 39 -8.76 -5.51 18.90
C SER A 39 -8.22 -4.16 18.42
N PRO A 40 -8.70 -3.03 18.97
CA PRO A 40 -8.32 -1.69 18.48
C PRO A 40 -6.82 -1.42 18.62
N GLU A 41 -6.11 -2.11 19.50
CA GLU A 41 -4.67 -2.04 19.69
C GLU A 41 -3.88 -2.62 18.50
N ASP A 42 -4.47 -3.49 17.71
CA ASP A 42 -3.84 -4.09 16.53
C ASP A 42 -3.93 -3.21 15.29
N TRP A 43 -4.70 -2.13 15.36
CA TRP A 43 -4.95 -1.25 14.22
C TRP A 43 -4.46 0.17 14.46
N ARG A 44 -3.85 0.74 13.45
CA ARG A 44 -3.39 2.13 13.43
C ARG A 44 -4.30 2.96 12.53
N PRO A 45 -4.88 4.07 13.03
CA PRO A 45 -5.58 4.99 12.15
C PRO A 45 -4.62 5.68 11.18
N VAL A 46 -5.05 5.90 9.95
CA VAL A 46 -4.33 6.70 8.97
C VAL A 46 -4.68 8.17 9.16
N ASP A 47 -3.65 9.02 9.19
CA ASP A 47 -3.83 10.47 9.23
C ASP A 47 -4.55 10.95 7.95
N PRO A 48 -5.66 11.69 8.04
CA PRO A 48 -6.37 12.21 6.87
C PRO A 48 -5.50 13.07 5.93
N GLU A 49 -4.47 13.75 6.42
CA GLU A 49 -3.50 14.49 5.58
C GLU A 49 -2.64 13.56 4.71
N ARG A 50 -2.54 12.30 5.07
CA ARG A 50 -1.76 11.28 4.38
C ARG A 50 -2.64 10.33 3.56
N LEU A 51 -3.96 10.46 3.65
CA LEU A 51 -4.91 9.61 2.95
C LEU A 51 -5.34 10.27 1.65
N PHE A 52 -4.81 9.80 0.53
CA PHE A 52 -5.15 10.27 -0.80
C PHE A 52 -6.24 9.38 -1.39
N ILE A 53 -7.26 9.99 -1.96
CA ILE A 53 -8.44 9.36 -2.54
C ILE A 53 -8.39 9.55 -4.04
N PHE A 54 -8.26 8.48 -4.79
CA PHE A 54 -8.31 8.47 -6.24
C PHE A 54 -9.62 7.82 -6.68
N GLU A 55 -10.54 8.64 -7.18
CA GLU A 55 -11.78 8.16 -7.81
C GLU A 55 -11.50 7.84 -9.26
N THR A 56 -11.80 6.64 -9.69
CA THR A 56 -11.63 6.21 -11.08
C THR A 56 -12.95 5.75 -11.68
N ASN A 57 -13.01 5.61 -13.00
CA ASN A 57 -14.16 4.96 -13.66
C ASN A 57 -14.27 3.45 -13.40
N LYS A 58 -13.33 2.87 -12.60
CA LYS A 58 -13.32 1.47 -12.17
C LYS A 58 -13.64 1.29 -10.69
N GLY A 59 -13.59 2.35 -9.90
CA GLY A 59 -13.77 2.34 -8.46
C GLY A 59 -12.80 3.26 -7.75
N ARG A 60 -12.90 3.28 -6.43
CA ARG A 60 -12.05 4.09 -5.54
C ARG A 60 -10.74 3.35 -5.25
N ILE A 61 -9.65 4.12 -5.15
CA ILE A 61 -8.35 3.67 -4.68
C ILE A 61 -7.93 4.60 -3.54
N LEU A 62 -7.64 4.06 -2.37
CA LEU A 62 -7.10 4.81 -1.24
C LEU A 62 -5.59 4.55 -1.12
N ILE A 63 -4.84 5.64 -1.00
CA ILE A 63 -3.38 5.62 -0.92
C ILE A 63 -2.95 6.27 0.39
N GLU A 64 -2.17 5.55 1.20
CA GLU A 64 -1.46 6.14 2.34
C GLU A 64 -0.11 6.66 1.86
N ALA A 65 0.15 7.96 2.07
CA ALA A 65 1.41 8.62 1.73
C ALA A 65 2.38 8.64 2.91
N PHE A 66 3.68 8.50 2.63
CA PHE A 66 4.74 8.38 3.63
C PHE A 66 5.79 9.49 3.50
N PRO A 67 5.57 10.67 4.10
CA PRO A 67 6.52 11.77 4.07
C PRO A 67 7.85 11.44 4.79
N GLU A 68 7.90 10.41 5.61
CA GLU A 68 9.11 9.93 6.26
C GLU A 68 10.13 9.36 5.27
N VAL A 69 9.67 8.83 4.14
CA VAL A 69 10.54 8.20 3.13
C VAL A 69 10.74 9.09 1.90
N ALA A 70 9.76 9.93 1.56
CA ALA A 70 9.79 10.81 0.39
C ALA A 70 9.07 12.14 0.64
N PRO A 71 9.58 13.01 1.54
CA PRO A 71 8.89 14.22 1.97
C PRO A 71 8.58 15.19 0.82
N ASN A 72 9.51 15.37 -0.11
CA ASN A 72 9.31 16.31 -1.23
C ASN A 72 8.29 15.77 -2.23
N HIS A 73 8.27 14.47 -2.51
CA HIS A 73 7.27 13.86 -3.39
C HIS A 73 5.88 13.91 -2.76
N VAL A 74 5.72 13.59 -1.47
CA VAL A 74 4.42 13.67 -0.80
C VAL A 74 3.88 15.10 -0.82
N ALA A 75 4.71 16.11 -0.52
CA ALA A 75 4.31 17.51 -0.59
C ALA A 75 3.93 17.92 -2.03
N HIS A 76 4.71 17.51 -3.02
CA HIS A 76 4.49 17.78 -4.43
C HIS A 76 3.17 17.19 -4.95
N PHE A 77 2.92 15.88 -4.68
CA PHE A 77 1.68 15.22 -5.08
C PHE A 77 0.47 15.80 -4.34
N SER A 78 0.62 16.17 -3.07
CA SER A 78 -0.44 16.87 -2.31
C SER A 78 -0.83 18.19 -2.97
N ALA A 79 0.15 18.98 -3.43
CA ALA A 79 -0.11 20.25 -4.11
C ALA A 79 -0.83 20.02 -5.46
N ILE A 80 -0.41 19.03 -6.24
CA ILE A 80 -1.05 18.70 -7.52
C ILE A 80 -2.50 18.21 -7.31
N ILE A 81 -2.74 17.36 -6.30
CA ILE A 81 -4.09 16.90 -5.95
C ILE A 81 -4.98 18.10 -5.59
N ARG A 82 -4.52 18.98 -4.70
CA ARG A 82 -5.26 20.17 -4.27
C ARG A 82 -5.51 21.16 -5.38
N SER A 83 -4.66 21.20 -6.41
CA SER A 83 -4.91 22.05 -7.60
C SER A 83 -6.00 21.51 -8.52
N GLY A 84 -6.44 20.26 -8.38
CA GLY A 84 -7.36 19.57 -9.28
C GLY A 84 -6.75 19.25 -10.64
N ASP A 85 -5.42 19.24 -10.75
CA ASP A 85 -4.76 18.97 -12.02
C ASP A 85 -4.85 17.50 -12.45
N TYR A 86 -5.12 16.60 -11.52
CA TYR A 86 -5.32 15.19 -11.83
C TYR A 86 -6.69 14.82 -12.35
N ASP A 87 -7.71 15.66 -12.11
CA ASP A 87 -9.10 15.36 -12.47
C ASP A 87 -9.25 15.21 -13.98
N GLY A 88 -9.69 14.01 -14.40
CA GLY A 88 -9.84 13.63 -15.79
C GLY A 88 -8.57 13.09 -16.47
N THR A 89 -7.44 12.99 -15.78
CA THR A 89 -6.24 12.35 -16.35
C THR A 89 -6.45 10.85 -16.53
N SER A 90 -5.70 10.24 -17.43
CA SER A 90 -5.87 8.84 -17.79
C SER A 90 -4.73 7.97 -17.30
N PHE A 91 -5.01 6.66 -17.16
CA PHE A 91 -4.00 5.60 -17.04
C PHE A 91 -3.52 5.22 -18.44
N HIS A 92 -2.61 6.03 -18.98
CA HIS A 92 -2.21 6.00 -20.39
C HIS A 92 -1.24 4.87 -20.74
N ARG A 93 -0.54 4.30 -19.75
CA ARG A 93 0.38 3.18 -19.90
C ARG A 93 0.19 2.17 -18.79
N VAL A 94 -0.27 0.97 -19.13
CA VAL A 94 -0.57 -0.10 -18.18
C VAL A 94 0.03 -1.41 -18.70
N ILE A 95 0.86 -2.03 -17.89
CA ILE A 95 1.47 -3.33 -18.16
C ILE A 95 1.00 -4.32 -17.10
N GLU A 96 0.43 -5.43 -17.57
CA GLU A 96 -0.02 -6.52 -16.71
C GLU A 96 1.11 -7.03 -15.82
N ASP A 97 0.81 -7.37 -14.58
CA ASP A 97 1.78 -7.84 -13.57
C ASP A 97 2.96 -6.88 -13.27
N PHE A 98 2.91 -5.66 -13.80
CA PHE A 98 3.95 -4.66 -13.58
C PHE A 98 3.38 -3.39 -12.92
N MET A 99 2.73 -2.49 -13.69
CA MET A 99 2.24 -1.23 -13.14
C MET A 99 1.12 -0.60 -13.99
N ALA A 100 0.33 0.29 -13.37
CA ALA A 100 -0.59 1.22 -14.03
C ALA A 100 -0.08 2.65 -13.87
N GLN A 101 0.37 3.28 -14.98
CA GLN A 101 0.91 4.64 -15.00
C GLN A 101 -0.16 5.63 -15.46
N GLY A 102 -0.32 6.69 -14.66
CA GLY A 102 -1.29 7.76 -14.88
C GLY A 102 -0.73 9.14 -14.57
N GLY A 103 -1.64 10.12 -14.50
CA GLY A 103 -1.31 11.48 -14.11
C GLY A 103 -0.61 12.31 -15.20
N ASP A 104 -0.82 12.02 -16.49
CA ASP A 104 -0.29 12.84 -17.58
C ASP A 104 -1.13 14.11 -17.75
N ILE A 105 -0.81 15.10 -16.93
CA ILE A 105 -1.47 16.42 -16.94
C ILE A 105 -1.22 17.12 -18.28
N PHE A 106 -0.04 16.95 -18.87
CA PHE A 106 0.27 17.60 -20.15
C PHE A 106 -0.60 17.07 -21.28
N ALA A 107 -0.80 15.77 -21.34
CA ALA A 107 -1.68 15.19 -22.37
C ALA A 107 -3.13 15.67 -22.26
N LEU A 108 -3.63 15.91 -21.04
CA LEU A 108 -4.99 16.38 -20.80
C LEU A 108 -5.13 17.89 -20.97
N LYS A 109 -4.21 18.69 -20.38
CA LYS A 109 -4.38 20.14 -20.20
C LYS A 109 -3.49 20.98 -21.12
N GLY A 110 -2.60 20.35 -21.92
CA GLY A 110 -1.66 21.03 -22.81
C GLY A 110 -0.56 21.84 -22.09
N ARG A 111 -0.43 21.64 -20.76
CA ARG A 111 0.59 22.25 -19.90
C ARG A 111 1.07 21.26 -18.85
N PRO A 112 2.29 21.35 -18.33
CA PRO A 112 2.70 20.58 -17.16
C PRO A 112 1.90 21.02 -15.92
N SER A 113 2.09 20.31 -14.79
CA SER A 113 1.60 20.80 -13.50
C SER A 113 2.22 22.18 -13.20
N ALA A 114 1.57 22.95 -12.30
CA ALA A 114 2.15 24.22 -11.83
C ALA A 114 3.37 24.02 -10.93
N GLU A 115 3.51 22.82 -10.37
CA GLU A 115 4.61 22.46 -9.48
C GLU A 115 5.92 22.22 -10.29
N PRO A 116 7.07 22.65 -9.77
CA PRO A 116 8.37 22.35 -10.40
C PRO A 116 8.68 20.86 -10.35
N ASN A 117 9.59 20.40 -11.20
CA ASN A 117 10.10 19.03 -11.10
C ASN A 117 10.71 18.76 -9.71
N VAL A 118 10.49 17.54 -9.23
CA VAL A 118 10.97 17.09 -7.93
C VAL A 118 12.26 16.27 -8.08
N LYS A 119 13.23 16.55 -7.22
CA LYS A 119 14.46 15.77 -7.14
C LYS A 119 14.18 14.36 -6.62
N GLY A 120 14.80 13.34 -7.22
CA GLY A 120 14.64 11.95 -6.82
C GLY A 120 14.97 11.67 -5.34
N GLU A 121 14.07 10.95 -4.66
CA GLU A 121 14.19 10.44 -3.28
C GLU A 121 14.20 8.91 -3.34
N PHE A 122 15.16 8.34 -4.06
CA PHE A 122 15.22 6.89 -4.33
C PHE A 122 15.63 6.07 -3.11
N THR A 123 16.37 6.70 -2.21
CA THR A 123 16.77 6.19 -0.90
C THR A 123 16.63 7.31 0.13
N PHE A 124 16.55 6.94 1.39
CA PHE A 124 16.51 7.88 2.50
C PHE A 124 17.45 7.42 3.63
N ARG A 125 17.89 8.39 4.45
CA ARG A 125 18.71 8.12 5.63
C ARG A 125 17.82 7.90 6.83
N ARG A 126 17.77 6.66 7.34
CA ARG A 126 16.91 6.26 8.46
C ARG A 126 17.69 6.29 9.77
N ASP A 127 17.13 7.01 10.75
CA ASP A 127 17.55 6.94 12.15
C ASP A 127 16.89 5.71 12.78
N VAL A 128 17.69 4.72 13.15
CA VAL A 128 17.19 3.45 13.69
C VAL A 128 16.44 3.59 15.01
N MET A 129 16.67 4.69 15.75
CA MET A 129 16.00 4.98 17.03
C MET A 129 14.71 5.75 16.86
N LYS A 130 14.61 6.65 15.86
CA LYS A 130 13.42 7.48 15.62
C LYS A 130 12.44 6.83 14.65
N MET A 131 12.95 5.98 13.76
CA MET A 131 12.18 5.22 12.80
C MET A 131 12.63 3.74 12.86
N PRO A 132 12.35 3.03 13.99
CA PRO A 132 12.67 1.61 14.09
C PRO A 132 11.86 0.80 13.08
N LEU A 133 12.39 -0.31 12.63
CA LEU A 133 11.57 -1.30 11.94
C LEU A 133 10.71 -2.02 12.99
N GLU A 134 9.42 -2.08 12.74
CA GLU A 134 8.42 -2.63 13.66
C GLU A 134 8.43 -4.16 13.66
N ALA A 135 8.67 -4.75 12.49
CA ALA A 135 8.95 -6.16 12.31
C ALA A 135 10.04 -6.31 11.25
N THR A 136 10.91 -7.31 11.41
CA THR A 136 12.03 -7.59 10.52
C THR A 136 11.93 -8.98 9.93
N ILE A 137 12.47 -9.16 8.73
CA ILE A 137 12.72 -10.49 8.15
C ILE A 137 14.13 -10.88 8.51
N GLY A 138 14.27 -11.81 9.46
CA GLY A 138 15.53 -12.20 10.08
C GLY A 138 15.86 -11.42 11.36
N PRO A 139 17.04 -11.63 11.96
CA PRO A 139 17.44 -11.00 13.22
C PRO A 139 17.50 -9.47 13.11
N ASP A 140 16.99 -8.75 14.11
CA ASP A 140 16.79 -7.29 14.11
C ASP A 140 18.04 -6.47 13.81
N ASP A 141 19.20 -6.91 14.31
CA ASP A 141 20.48 -6.22 14.14
C ASP A 141 21.06 -6.35 12.72
N SER A 142 20.78 -7.45 12.06
CA SER A 142 21.32 -7.82 10.74
C SER A 142 20.28 -7.84 9.62
N ALA A 143 19.00 -7.61 9.94
CA ALA A 143 17.91 -7.61 8.97
C ALA A 143 18.12 -6.56 7.87
N LYS A 144 17.85 -6.97 6.63
CA LYS A 144 17.90 -6.13 5.44
C LYS A 144 16.50 -5.70 4.97
N HIS A 145 15.46 -6.28 5.57
CA HIS A 145 14.06 -6.02 5.24
C HIS A 145 13.24 -5.98 6.53
N GLY A 146 12.21 -5.15 6.53
CA GLY A 146 11.25 -5.05 7.61
C GLY A 146 10.13 -4.09 7.26
N TYR A 147 9.31 -3.75 8.25
CA TYR A 147 8.14 -2.90 8.09
C TYR A 147 8.25 -1.64 8.92
N TYR A 148 7.69 -0.55 8.40
CA TYR A 148 7.45 0.68 9.11
C TYR A 148 6.03 1.16 8.82
N ASN A 149 5.16 1.18 9.81
CA ASN A 149 3.73 1.50 9.65
C ASN A 149 3.05 0.69 8.52
N GLY A 150 3.45 -0.58 8.38
CA GLY A 150 2.95 -1.45 7.31
C GLY A 150 3.55 -1.18 5.92
N LEU A 151 4.47 -0.22 5.79
CA LEU A 151 5.24 0.00 4.56
C LEU A 151 6.46 -0.95 4.55
N PRO A 152 6.67 -1.74 3.48
CA PRO A 152 7.88 -2.57 3.36
C PRO A 152 9.11 -1.69 3.17
N ILE A 153 10.18 -1.99 3.89
CA ILE A 153 11.44 -1.26 3.86
C ILE A 153 12.60 -2.22 3.57
N GLN A 154 13.42 -1.88 2.59
CA GLN A 154 14.76 -2.42 2.41
C GLN A 154 15.76 -1.50 3.11
N THR A 155 16.72 -2.06 3.84
CA THR A 155 17.64 -1.27 4.65
C THR A 155 19.03 -1.89 4.74
N GLN A 156 20.02 -1.06 5.02
CA GLN A 156 21.25 -1.57 5.61
C GLN A 156 20.95 -2.10 7.01
N PRO A 157 21.62 -3.16 7.47
CA PRO A 157 21.56 -3.63 8.85
C PRO A 157 21.76 -2.49 9.87
N SER A 158 21.07 -2.53 11.00
CA SER A 158 21.06 -1.45 11.99
C SER A 158 22.44 -1.17 12.61
N PHE A 159 23.30 -2.18 12.72
CA PHE A 159 24.68 -2.00 13.24
C PHE A 159 25.52 -1.05 12.36
N PHE A 160 25.18 -0.84 11.08
CA PHE A 160 25.88 0.13 10.25
C PHE A 160 25.67 1.57 10.72
N ALA A 161 24.64 1.86 11.52
CA ALA A 161 24.46 3.19 12.10
C ALA A 161 25.65 3.60 12.98
N GLU A 162 26.20 2.66 13.76
CA GLU A 162 27.37 2.91 14.60
C GLU A 162 28.65 3.16 13.79
N MET A 163 28.70 2.67 12.56
CA MET A 163 29.85 2.80 11.65
C MET A 163 29.72 3.99 10.70
N SER A 164 28.52 4.57 10.59
CA SER A 164 28.28 5.70 9.68
C SER A 164 28.57 7.04 10.37
N VAL A 165 29.05 8.03 9.59
CA VAL A 165 29.41 9.36 10.09
C VAL A 165 28.22 10.11 10.68
N ASP A 166 27.03 9.88 10.13
CA ASP A 166 25.78 10.55 10.53
C ASP A 166 24.93 9.76 11.52
N GLY A 167 25.37 8.54 11.93
CA GLY A 167 24.61 7.67 12.80
C GLY A 167 23.36 7.06 12.17
N LEU A 168 23.23 7.11 10.83
CA LEU A 168 22.04 6.67 10.09
C LEU A 168 22.38 5.49 9.17
N VAL A 169 21.33 4.77 8.75
CA VAL A 169 21.43 3.70 7.75
C VAL A 169 20.72 4.11 6.45
N GLU A 170 21.24 3.65 5.33
CA GLU A 170 20.56 3.85 4.05
C GLU A 170 19.40 2.85 3.92
N SER A 171 18.25 3.36 3.54
CA SER A 171 17.02 2.60 3.38
C SER A 171 16.27 3.01 2.10
N SER A 172 15.40 2.13 1.62
CA SER A 172 14.55 2.38 0.44
C SER A 172 13.24 1.60 0.59
N VAL A 173 12.24 1.97 -0.20
CA VAL A 173 10.98 1.23 -0.31
C VAL A 173 11.07 0.36 -1.56
N PRO A 174 10.92 -0.99 -1.44
CA PRO A 174 10.89 -1.88 -2.59
C PRO A 174 9.60 -1.71 -3.39
N HIS A 175 9.66 -1.93 -4.70
CA HIS A 175 8.50 -1.81 -5.60
C HIS A 175 7.64 -3.10 -5.57
N CYS A 176 7.12 -3.42 -4.39
CA CYS A 176 6.14 -4.49 -4.20
C CYS A 176 4.79 -4.11 -4.86
N ALA A 177 3.90 -5.09 -5.06
CA ALA A 177 2.51 -4.79 -5.38
C ALA A 177 1.93 -3.78 -4.37
N SER A 178 1.02 -2.92 -4.80
CA SER A 178 0.41 -1.81 -4.06
C SER A 178 1.29 -0.57 -3.81
N ILE A 179 2.59 -0.62 -4.01
CA ILE A 179 3.45 0.57 -3.86
C ILE A 179 3.12 1.61 -4.94
N VAL A 180 3.13 2.88 -4.53
CA VAL A 180 2.90 4.04 -5.40
C VAL A 180 4.21 4.79 -5.57
N SER A 181 4.58 5.03 -6.83
CA SER A 181 5.87 5.63 -7.17
C SER A 181 5.72 6.69 -8.26
N THR A 182 6.75 7.50 -8.44
CA THR A 182 6.76 8.59 -9.42
C THR A 182 7.44 8.19 -10.71
N ALA A 183 6.78 8.42 -11.84
CA ALA A 183 7.38 8.26 -13.16
C ALA A 183 8.30 9.46 -13.48
N ARG A 184 9.36 9.18 -14.23
CA ARG A 184 10.36 10.17 -14.65
C ARG A 184 10.93 9.82 -16.02
N THR A 185 11.65 10.75 -16.63
CA THR A 185 12.48 10.50 -17.81
C THR A 185 13.84 9.89 -17.40
N ASP A 186 14.80 9.84 -18.30
CA ASP A 186 16.18 9.40 -17.98
C ASP A 186 16.87 10.33 -16.97
N ASP A 187 16.50 11.59 -16.92
CA ASP A 187 16.96 12.50 -15.86
C ASP A 187 16.33 12.11 -14.51
N PRO A 188 17.14 11.74 -13.50
CA PRO A 188 16.64 11.34 -12.18
C PRO A 188 15.86 12.43 -11.44
N ASN A 189 15.97 13.69 -11.86
CA ASN A 189 15.31 14.83 -11.24
C ASN A 189 14.19 15.43 -12.12
N SER A 190 13.65 14.65 -13.06
CA SER A 190 12.58 15.06 -13.96
C SER A 190 11.18 14.67 -13.52
N ALA A 191 11.03 14.11 -12.33
CA ALA A 191 9.72 13.74 -11.78
C ALA A 191 8.79 14.95 -11.69
N ASN A 192 7.55 14.81 -12.17
CA ASN A 192 6.53 15.86 -12.14
C ASN A 192 5.15 15.23 -11.84
N GLY A 193 4.14 15.35 -12.71
CA GLY A 193 2.78 14.90 -12.44
C GLY A 193 2.54 13.39 -12.58
N GLN A 194 3.38 12.67 -13.33
CA GLN A 194 3.08 11.26 -13.61
C GLN A 194 3.51 10.35 -12.47
N PHE A 195 2.60 9.43 -12.10
CA PHE A 195 2.81 8.40 -11.10
C PHE A 195 2.50 7.01 -11.68
N PHE A 196 2.88 5.97 -10.94
CA PHE A 196 2.45 4.60 -11.24
C PHE A 196 2.10 3.82 -9.97
N LEU A 197 1.10 2.96 -10.11
CA LEU A 197 0.61 2.04 -9.10
C LEU A 197 1.14 0.64 -9.43
N MET A 198 1.86 0.03 -8.49
CA MET A 198 2.45 -1.30 -8.73
C MET A 198 1.38 -2.39 -8.72
N ARG A 199 1.41 -3.25 -9.74
CA ARG A 199 0.53 -4.42 -9.90
C ARG A 199 1.25 -5.73 -9.53
N GLY A 200 2.58 -5.71 -9.50
CA GLY A 200 3.43 -6.82 -9.09
C GLY A 200 4.77 -6.32 -8.56
N TYR A 201 5.60 -7.22 -8.10
CA TYR A 201 6.94 -6.88 -7.62
C TYR A 201 7.92 -6.67 -8.77
N SER A 202 8.63 -5.55 -8.75
CA SER A 202 9.58 -5.17 -9.80
C SER A 202 10.91 -4.68 -9.23
N PRO A 203 11.81 -5.59 -8.83
CA PRO A 203 13.05 -5.23 -8.15
C PRO A 203 14.01 -4.38 -8.99
N HIS A 204 13.85 -4.37 -10.31
CA HIS A 204 14.66 -3.52 -11.21
C HIS A 204 14.37 -2.02 -11.08
N LEU A 205 13.28 -1.64 -10.37
CA LEU A 205 12.95 -0.25 -10.06
C LEU A 205 13.51 0.20 -8.71
N ASP A 206 13.88 -0.75 -7.84
CA ASP A 206 14.32 -0.46 -6.49
C ASP A 206 15.55 0.44 -6.49
N ARG A 207 15.51 1.51 -5.67
CA ARG A 207 16.55 2.53 -5.55
C ARG A 207 16.81 3.36 -6.83
N LEU A 208 15.94 3.22 -7.85
CA LEU A 208 16.02 3.98 -9.11
C LEU A 208 14.79 4.86 -9.33
N TYR A 209 13.69 4.59 -8.64
CA TYR A 209 12.47 5.39 -8.66
C TYR A 209 12.04 5.73 -7.22
N THR A 210 11.35 6.85 -7.05
CA THR A 210 10.86 7.28 -5.74
C THR A 210 9.50 6.65 -5.45
N SER A 211 9.46 5.81 -4.43
CA SER A 211 8.22 5.31 -3.82
C SER A 211 7.80 6.26 -2.69
N TRP A 212 6.57 6.74 -2.71
CA TRP A 212 6.08 7.74 -1.76
C TRP A 212 4.79 7.35 -1.04
N GLY A 213 4.18 6.22 -1.42
CA GLY A 213 2.92 5.77 -0.84
C GLY A 213 2.64 4.31 -1.12
N ARG A 214 1.54 3.83 -0.57
CA ARG A 214 0.99 2.51 -0.89
C ARG A 214 -0.53 2.56 -1.00
N VAL A 215 -1.08 1.73 -1.86
CA VAL A 215 -2.52 1.45 -1.93
C VAL A 215 -2.91 0.64 -0.69
N ILE A 216 -3.91 1.13 0.05
CA ILE A 216 -4.47 0.47 1.23
C ILE A 216 -5.90 -0.04 1.00
N GLU A 217 -6.58 0.46 -0.04
CA GLU A 217 -7.87 -0.04 -0.54
C GLU A 217 -7.89 0.09 -2.06
N GLY A 218 -8.57 -0.82 -2.75
CA GLY A 218 -8.74 -0.77 -4.20
C GLY A 218 -7.57 -1.33 -4.99
N GLN A 219 -6.75 -2.24 -4.43
CA GLN A 219 -5.75 -2.95 -5.22
C GLN A 219 -6.38 -3.80 -6.33
N ASP A 220 -7.56 -4.35 -6.11
CA ASP A 220 -8.39 -5.01 -7.13
C ASP A 220 -8.83 -4.04 -8.24
N VAL A 221 -9.14 -2.79 -7.88
CA VAL A 221 -9.40 -1.71 -8.84
C VAL A 221 -8.14 -1.44 -9.67
N VAL A 222 -6.95 -1.32 -9.05
CA VAL A 222 -5.67 -1.17 -9.76
C VAL A 222 -5.45 -2.33 -10.74
N MET A 223 -5.74 -3.56 -10.31
CA MET A 223 -5.62 -4.76 -11.16
C MET A 223 -6.65 -4.78 -12.29
N SER A 224 -7.81 -4.13 -12.12
CA SER A 224 -8.87 -4.05 -13.14
C SER A 224 -8.65 -2.95 -14.19
N ILE A 225 -7.71 -2.02 -13.97
CA ILE A 225 -7.37 -0.97 -14.95
C ILE A 225 -6.88 -1.66 -16.24
N LYS A 226 -7.47 -1.25 -17.36
CA LYS A 226 -7.27 -1.86 -18.65
C LYS A 226 -5.79 -1.86 -19.07
N PRO A 227 -5.17 -3.03 -19.32
CA PRO A 227 -3.79 -3.09 -19.80
C PRO A 227 -3.70 -2.64 -21.27
N GLY A 228 -2.56 -2.07 -21.60
CA GLY A 228 -2.17 -1.77 -22.97
C GLY A 228 -1.51 -2.95 -23.67
N SER A 229 -1.26 -2.80 -24.97
CA SER A 229 -0.59 -3.84 -25.75
C SER A 229 0.90 -3.97 -25.39
N PRO A 230 1.43 -5.18 -25.20
CA PRO A 230 2.87 -5.39 -25.03
C PRO A 230 3.69 -4.83 -26.20
N GLN A 231 3.16 -4.89 -27.42
CA GLN A 231 3.83 -4.39 -28.64
C GLN A 231 3.99 -2.86 -28.64
N SER A 232 3.14 -2.13 -27.89
CA SER A 232 3.19 -0.68 -27.71
C SER A 232 3.73 -0.27 -26.34
N ASN A 233 4.49 -1.14 -25.68
CA ASN A 233 5.03 -0.90 -24.34
C ASN A 233 3.96 -0.50 -23.31
N GLY A 234 2.79 -1.14 -23.37
CA GLY A 234 1.69 -0.92 -22.44
C GLY A 234 0.85 0.33 -22.72
N SER A 235 1.04 1.03 -23.87
CA SER A 235 0.19 2.15 -24.25
C SER A 235 -1.27 1.72 -24.41
N VAL A 236 -2.21 2.42 -23.78
CA VAL A 236 -3.61 2.04 -23.69
C VAL A 236 -4.46 2.86 -24.67
N THR A 237 -5.19 2.15 -25.56
CA THR A 237 -6.22 2.77 -26.39
C THR A 237 -7.53 2.84 -25.60
N ASN A 238 -8.16 4.03 -25.52
CA ASN A 238 -9.32 4.33 -24.67
C ASN A 238 -9.02 3.91 -23.21
N PRO A 239 -8.11 4.65 -22.55
CA PRO A 239 -7.68 4.35 -21.20
C PRO A 239 -8.76 4.59 -20.16
N ASP A 240 -8.66 3.91 -19.04
CA ASP A 240 -9.41 4.24 -17.83
C ASP A 240 -8.95 5.59 -17.27
N ILE A 241 -9.84 6.25 -16.53
CA ILE A 241 -9.69 7.65 -16.15
C ILE A 241 -9.69 7.78 -14.62
N LEU A 242 -8.76 8.58 -14.12
CA LEU A 242 -8.80 9.15 -12.78
C LEU A 242 -9.78 10.34 -12.82
N THR A 243 -11.01 10.12 -12.35
CA THR A 243 -12.11 11.11 -12.45
C THR A 243 -11.94 12.26 -11.47
N ALA A 244 -11.38 11.98 -10.29
CA ALA A 244 -11.03 12.99 -9.29
C ALA A 244 -9.92 12.46 -8.37
N ALA A 245 -9.10 13.38 -7.87
CA ALA A 245 -8.13 13.09 -6.80
C ALA A 245 -8.34 14.08 -5.65
N LYS A 246 -8.36 13.56 -4.39
CA LYS A 246 -8.60 14.36 -3.19
C LYS A 246 -7.68 13.90 -2.06
N ILE A 247 -7.49 14.76 -1.05
CA ILE A 247 -6.90 14.40 0.24
C ILE A 247 -8.04 14.33 1.25
N ALA A 248 -8.08 13.30 2.07
CA ALA A 248 -9.17 13.09 3.01
C ALA A 248 -9.34 14.27 3.99
N ALA A 249 -8.25 14.91 4.40
CA ALA A 249 -8.29 16.08 5.27
C ALA A 249 -9.05 17.27 4.67
N ASP A 250 -9.09 17.39 3.35
CA ASP A 250 -9.77 18.49 2.65
C ASP A 250 -11.29 18.27 2.51
N LEU A 251 -11.80 17.07 2.88
CA LEU A 251 -13.22 16.76 2.90
C LEU A 251 -13.86 17.18 4.24
N PRO A 252 -15.18 17.45 4.25
CA PRO A 252 -15.94 17.55 5.49
C PRO A 252 -15.74 16.28 6.34
N GLU A 253 -15.66 16.40 7.66
CA GLU A 253 -15.37 15.29 8.56
C GLU A 253 -16.33 14.09 8.37
N ALA A 254 -17.61 14.38 8.13
CA ALA A 254 -18.65 13.37 7.91
C ALA A 254 -18.51 12.60 6.57
N GLU A 255 -17.69 13.11 5.65
CA GLU A 255 -17.46 12.50 4.31
C GLU A 255 -16.07 11.84 4.21
N ARG A 256 -15.26 11.92 5.28
CA ARG A 256 -13.90 11.36 5.30
C ARG A 256 -13.95 9.85 5.49
N PRO A 257 -13.36 9.07 4.60
CA PRO A 257 -13.12 7.65 4.89
C PRO A 257 -12.16 7.54 6.10
N ARG A 258 -12.51 6.68 7.05
CA ARG A 258 -11.65 6.37 8.20
C ARG A 258 -10.90 5.09 7.91
N ALA A 259 -9.63 5.22 7.60
CA ALA A 259 -8.78 4.10 7.27
C ALA A 259 -7.98 3.63 8.50
N TYR A 260 -7.92 2.34 8.70
CA TYR A 260 -7.15 1.67 9.74
C TYR A 260 -6.26 0.62 9.08
N VAL A 261 -5.00 0.61 9.46
CA VAL A 261 -3.99 -0.32 8.96
C VAL A 261 -3.55 -1.24 10.09
N LEU A 262 -3.42 -2.53 9.80
CA LEU A 262 -2.88 -3.50 10.75
C LEU A 262 -1.47 -3.06 11.19
N ARG A 263 -1.26 -3.02 12.50
CA ARG A 263 0.04 -2.64 13.07
C ARG A 263 1.04 -3.77 12.89
N THR A 264 2.21 -3.42 12.39
CA THR A 264 3.31 -4.36 12.16
C THR A 264 4.25 -4.52 13.36
N ASP A 265 4.04 -3.76 14.44
CA ASP A 265 4.80 -3.88 15.70
C ASP A 265 4.18 -4.85 16.72
N THR A 266 2.99 -5.41 16.45
CA THR A 266 2.31 -6.33 17.36
C THR A 266 2.95 -7.72 17.37
N ALA A 267 2.79 -8.43 18.50
CA ALA A 267 3.25 -9.82 18.60
C ALA A 267 2.57 -10.71 17.56
N GLY A 268 1.25 -10.55 17.36
CA GLY A 268 0.49 -11.34 16.39
C GLY A 268 0.99 -11.18 14.95
N PHE A 269 1.39 -9.96 14.54
CA PHE A 269 1.99 -9.75 13.22
C PHE A 269 3.36 -10.45 13.11
N LYS A 270 4.21 -10.32 14.14
CA LYS A 270 5.54 -10.95 14.18
C LYS A 270 5.46 -12.47 14.16
N ASP A 271 4.57 -13.05 14.95
CA ASP A 271 4.32 -14.50 14.98
C ASP A 271 3.85 -15.01 13.61
N ALA A 272 2.95 -14.27 12.96
CA ALA A 272 2.47 -14.61 11.62
C ALA A 272 3.57 -14.48 10.55
N LEU A 273 4.47 -13.50 10.70
CA LEU A 273 5.63 -13.34 9.83
C LEU A 273 6.62 -14.51 9.99
N GLU A 274 6.94 -14.89 11.24
CA GLU A 274 7.83 -16.00 11.55
C GLU A 274 7.26 -17.35 11.07
N ALA A 275 5.96 -17.57 11.21
CA ALA A 275 5.30 -18.81 10.80
C ALA A 275 5.40 -19.06 9.28
N LYS A 276 5.66 -18.05 8.47
CA LYS A 276 5.79 -18.16 7.01
C LYS A 276 7.21 -18.56 6.55
N GLY A 277 8.21 -18.48 7.42
CA GLY A 277 9.58 -18.86 7.11
C GLY A 277 10.35 -17.85 6.25
N GLU A 278 11.22 -18.34 5.37
CA GLU A 278 11.99 -17.48 4.44
C GLU A 278 11.06 -16.85 3.40
N LEU A 279 10.90 -15.54 3.46
CA LEU A 279 10.02 -14.76 2.58
C LEU A 279 10.79 -13.63 1.90
N ASN A 280 10.37 -13.33 0.68
CA ASN A 280 10.62 -12.01 0.11
C ASN A 280 9.68 -11.01 0.79
N ILE A 281 10.15 -9.79 1.11
CA ILE A 281 9.33 -8.77 1.75
C ILE A 281 8.06 -8.44 0.97
N CYS A 282 8.08 -8.63 -0.35
CA CYS A 282 6.94 -8.39 -1.22
C CYS A 282 5.89 -9.51 -1.20
N ASP A 283 6.18 -10.69 -0.64
CA ASP A 283 5.22 -11.80 -0.52
C ASP A 283 4.13 -11.51 0.53
N LEU A 284 4.37 -10.52 1.38
CA LEU A 284 3.45 -10.10 2.44
C LEU A 284 2.83 -8.70 2.19
N ALA A 285 3.07 -8.11 1.06
CA ALA A 285 2.44 -6.86 0.66
C ALA A 285 1.15 -7.15 -0.13
N PRO A 286 0.09 -6.36 0.05
CA PRO A 286 -0.05 -5.28 1.02
C PRO A 286 -0.37 -5.77 2.45
N VAL A 287 0.07 -5.01 3.45
CA VAL A 287 -0.41 -5.18 4.84
C VAL A 287 -1.88 -4.77 4.90
N PRO A 288 -2.76 -5.57 5.56
CA PRO A 288 -4.20 -5.34 5.60
C PRO A 288 -4.60 -3.95 6.08
N ALA A 289 -5.67 -3.43 5.51
CA ALA A 289 -6.34 -2.21 5.95
C ALA A 289 -7.85 -2.40 5.95
N ILE A 290 -8.53 -1.66 6.83
CA ILE A 290 -9.99 -1.61 6.96
C ILE A 290 -10.43 -0.18 6.79
N ILE A 291 -11.46 0.02 5.97
CA ILE A 291 -12.03 1.33 5.68
C ILE A 291 -13.45 1.38 6.23
N LEU A 292 -13.72 2.43 7.02
CA LEU A 292 -15.04 2.77 7.51
C LEU A 292 -15.48 4.07 6.82
N ASP A 293 -16.47 3.95 5.95
CA ASP A 293 -17.09 5.08 5.24
C ASP A 293 -18.13 5.81 6.08
#